data_ee9be79e2a0eadbcbd8dc5617e1ead04
#
_entry.id   ee9be79e2a0eadbcbd8dc5617e1ead04
#
_cell.length_a   1.000
_cell.length_b   1.000
_cell.length_c   1.000
_cell.angle_alpha   90.00
_cell.angle_beta   90.00
_cell.angle_gamma   90.00
#
_symmetry.space_group_name_H-M   'P 1'
#
loop_
_entity.id
_entity.type
_entity.pdbx_description
1 polymer ?
#
loop_
_entity_poly.entity_id
_entity_poly.type
_entity_poly.pdbx_seq_one_letter_code
_entity_poly.pdbx_strand_id
1 'polypeptide(L)'
;MLLPNKYIPVDDTLPAIGRELYGRLRFRQLPERLWASVQGTSKTIGTLERFIYGLDFLYALGLIELSNGFIRRVEHADQSH
;
A
#
# COMPACT_ATOMS: atom_id res chain seq x y z
N MET A 1 -15.89 -12.93 -12.90
CA MET A 1 -15.20 -12.61 -12.84
C MET A 1 -14.14 -12.61 -13.16
N LEU A 2 -13.65 -12.32 -13.23
CA LEU A 2 -12.72 -12.32 -13.54
C LEU A 2 -11.83 -12.41 -13.03
N LEU A 3 -11.41 -12.71 -12.88
CA LEU A 3 -10.56 -12.81 -12.45
C LEU A 3 -9.66 -12.69 -12.55
N PRO A 4 -9.35 -12.90 -12.19
CA PRO A 4 -8.41 -12.66 -11.87
C PRO A 4 -7.45 -12.79 -12.22
N ASN A 5 -7.04 -12.78 -12.00
CA ASN A 5 -6.07 -12.78 -12.41
C ASN A 5 -4.97 -13.43 -11.89
N LYS A 6 -4.12 -13.82 -12.52
CA LYS A 6 -3.01 -14.51 -12.07
C LYS A 6 -1.93 -13.61 -11.62
N TYR A 7 -2.05 -12.37 -11.85
CA TYR A 7 -1.01 -11.43 -11.47
C TYR A 7 -1.27 -10.76 -10.14
N ILE A 8 -2.51 -10.70 -9.75
CA ILE A 8 -2.87 -10.04 -8.51
C ILE A 8 -3.20 -11.10 -7.49
N PRO A 9 -2.50 -11.11 -6.38
CA PRO A 9 -2.82 -12.08 -5.34
C PRO A 9 -4.19 -11.80 -4.79
N VAL A 10 -5.09 -12.74 -4.94
CA VAL A 10 -6.44 -12.52 -4.50
C VAL A 10 -6.76 -13.22 -3.23
N ASP A 11 -5.82 -13.96 -2.68
CA ASP A 11 -6.06 -14.60 -1.39
C ASP A 11 -5.75 -13.56 -0.34
N ASP A 12 -5.15 -13.92 0.73
CA ASP A 12 -4.84 -12.99 1.79
C ASP A 12 -3.53 -12.28 1.57
N THR A 13 -2.90 -12.46 0.43
CA THR A 13 -1.62 -11.80 0.18
C THR A 13 -1.78 -10.30 -0.01
N LEU A 14 -2.79 -9.90 -0.76
CA LEU A 14 -2.97 -8.48 -1.02
C LEU A 14 -3.30 -7.69 0.25
N PRO A 15 -4.20 -8.16 1.11
CA PRO A 15 -4.41 -7.47 2.37
C PRO A 15 -3.16 -7.43 3.24
N ALA A 16 -2.34 -8.47 3.19
CA ALA A 16 -1.11 -8.50 3.98
C ALA A 16 -0.12 -7.46 3.45
N ILE A 17 -0.02 -7.35 2.13
CA ILE A 17 0.84 -6.33 1.53
C ILE A 17 0.36 -4.95 1.93
N GLY A 18 -0.94 -4.72 1.84
CA GLY A 18 -1.51 -3.44 2.19
C GLY A 18 -1.27 -3.08 3.64
N ARG A 19 -1.44 -4.07 4.53
CA ARG A 19 -1.22 -3.81 5.94
C ARG A 19 0.22 -3.43 6.21
N GLU A 20 1.14 -4.08 5.55
CA GLU A 20 2.55 -3.77 5.75
C GLU A 20 2.89 -2.38 5.24
N LEU A 21 2.38 -2.02 4.06
CA LEU A 21 2.64 -0.71 3.51
C LEU A 21 2.01 0.38 4.39
N TYR A 22 0.80 0.13 4.85
CA TYR A 22 0.13 1.08 5.70
C TYR A 22 0.92 1.30 6.99
N GLY A 23 1.46 0.24 7.54
CA GLY A 23 2.25 0.35 8.75
C GLY A 23 3.54 1.12 8.55
N ARG A 24 4.09 1.07 7.35
CA ARG A 24 5.32 1.80 7.06
C ARG A 24 5.07 3.28 6.80
N LEU A 25 3.82 3.66 6.56
CA LEU A 25 3.47 5.04 6.28
C LEU A 25 3.07 5.79 7.54
N ARG A 26 3.91 5.72 8.57
CA ARG A 26 3.63 6.45 9.79
C ARG A 26 3.75 7.94 9.53
N PHE A 27 4.58 8.33 8.58
CA PHE A 27 4.71 9.71 8.15
C PHE A 27 4.64 9.70 6.64
N ARG A 28 4.30 10.84 6.06
CA ARG A 28 4.27 10.92 4.61
C ARG A 28 5.66 10.62 4.06
N GLN A 29 5.70 10.01 2.92
CA GLN A 29 6.96 9.62 2.29
C GLN A 29 6.85 9.73 0.81
N LEU A 30 7.99 9.95 0.17
CA LEU A 30 8.04 9.84 -1.29
C LEU A 30 7.89 8.37 -1.66
N PRO A 31 7.24 8.08 -2.79
CA PRO A 31 7.06 6.69 -3.19
C PRO A 31 8.37 5.92 -3.29
N GLU A 32 9.41 6.54 -3.82
CA GLU A 32 10.67 5.84 -3.98
C GLU A 32 11.34 5.57 -2.64
N ARG A 33 11.10 6.40 -1.65
CA ARG A 33 11.64 6.14 -0.34
C ARG A 33 10.91 4.97 0.30
N LEU A 34 9.60 4.91 0.14
CA LEU A 34 8.83 3.81 0.65
C LEU A 34 9.27 2.51 -0.01
N TRP A 35 9.43 2.53 -1.33
CA TRP A 35 9.88 1.36 -2.06
C TRP A 35 11.27 0.93 -1.58
N ALA A 36 12.16 1.87 -1.36
CA ALA A 36 13.50 1.53 -0.90
C ALA A 36 13.46 0.83 0.46
N SER A 37 12.58 1.28 1.34
CA SER A 37 12.49 0.66 2.65
C SER A 37 11.90 -0.75 2.58
N VAL A 38 10.96 -0.95 1.66
CA VAL A 38 10.31 -2.23 1.51
C VAL A 38 11.25 -3.23 0.84
N GLN A 39 11.97 -2.76 -0.17
CA GLN A 39 12.78 -3.59 -1.01
C GLN A 39 13.84 -4.36 -0.22
N GLY A 40 14.37 -3.75 0.78
CA GLY A 40 15.44 -4.38 1.53
C GLY A 40 14.99 -5.19 2.72
N THR A 41 13.72 -5.06 3.13
CA THR A 41 13.31 -5.66 4.40
C THR A 41 12.06 -6.49 4.35
N SER A 42 11.25 -6.37 3.34
CA SER A 42 9.98 -7.08 3.32
C SER A 42 10.06 -8.33 2.49
N LYS A 43 9.66 -9.45 3.08
CA LYS A 43 9.57 -10.69 2.34
C LYS A 43 8.20 -10.83 1.71
N THR A 44 7.21 -10.20 2.27
CA THR A 44 5.86 -10.28 1.76
C THR A 44 5.74 -9.55 0.45
N ILE A 45 6.32 -8.38 0.38
CA ILE A 45 6.19 -7.57 -0.81
C ILE A 45 7.17 -8.00 -1.88
N GLY A 46 8.42 -7.94 -1.64
CA GLY A 46 9.44 -8.53 -2.49
C GLY A 46 9.61 -7.97 -3.88
N THR A 47 8.57 -7.61 -4.58
CA THR A 47 8.67 -7.13 -5.95
C THR A 47 7.99 -5.80 -6.11
N LEU A 48 8.41 -5.05 -7.11
CA LEU A 48 7.81 -3.76 -7.40
C LEU A 48 6.33 -3.93 -7.77
N GLU A 49 6.03 -4.98 -8.47
CA GLU A 49 4.66 -5.26 -8.86
C GLU A 49 3.76 -5.39 -7.64
N ARG A 50 4.19 -6.15 -6.66
CA ARG A 50 3.40 -6.31 -5.44
C ARG A 50 3.29 -5.01 -4.68
N PHE A 51 4.35 -4.23 -4.69
CA PHE A 51 4.36 -2.93 -4.04
C PHE A 51 3.27 -2.03 -4.65
N ILE A 52 3.22 -2.00 -5.98
CA ILE A 52 2.24 -1.17 -6.65
C ILE A 52 0.82 -1.67 -6.41
N TYR A 53 0.61 -2.98 -6.45
CA TYR A 53 -0.71 -3.52 -6.18
C TYR A 53 -1.15 -3.19 -4.75
N GLY A 54 -0.23 -3.23 -3.81
CA GLY A 54 -0.56 -2.88 -2.43
C GLY A 54 -0.95 -1.43 -2.29
N LEU A 55 -0.25 -0.55 -2.99
CA LEU A 55 -0.61 0.87 -2.96
C LEU A 55 -1.99 1.08 -3.58
N ASP A 56 -2.25 0.43 -4.71
CA ASP A 56 -3.54 0.57 -5.35
C ASP A 56 -4.65 0.06 -4.44
N PHE A 57 -4.40 -1.02 -3.73
CA PHE A 57 -5.35 -1.58 -2.80
C PHE A 57 -5.67 -0.56 -1.70
N LEU A 58 -4.66 0.06 -1.13
CA LEU A 58 -4.88 1.05 -0.08
C LEU A 58 -5.58 2.30 -0.61
N TYR A 59 -5.25 2.69 -1.82
CA TYR A 59 -5.92 3.80 -2.46
C TYR A 59 -7.41 3.48 -2.65
N ALA A 60 -7.70 2.30 -3.15
CA ALA A 60 -9.08 1.89 -3.40
C ALA A 60 -9.90 1.87 -2.13
N LEU A 61 -9.26 1.55 -1.01
CA LEU A 61 -9.94 1.55 0.27
C LEU A 61 -10.02 2.93 0.90
N GLY A 62 -9.39 3.93 0.28
CA GLY A 62 -9.40 5.27 0.82
C GLY A 62 -8.53 5.46 2.03
N LEU A 63 -7.53 4.60 2.20
CA LEU A 63 -6.69 4.66 3.38
C LEU A 63 -5.43 5.49 3.18
N ILE A 64 -5.03 5.71 1.94
CA ILE A 64 -3.88 6.54 1.65
C ILE A 64 -4.21 7.50 0.53
N GLU A 65 -3.42 8.53 0.40
CA GLU A 65 -3.59 9.50 -0.66
C GLU A 65 -2.22 10.01 -1.10
N LEU A 66 -2.16 10.55 -2.30
CA LEU A 66 -0.96 11.16 -2.81
C LEU A 66 -1.18 12.67 -2.75
N SER A 67 -0.30 13.36 -2.08
CA SER A 67 -0.44 14.79 -1.91
C SER A 67 0.93 15.42 -2.08
N ASN A 68 1.05 16.32 -3.04
CA ASN A 68 2.31 17.03 -3.30
C ASN A 68 3.46 16.08 -3.53
N GLY A 69 3.19 14.95 -4.18
CA GLY A 69 4.21 13.97 -4.48
C GLY A 69 4.53 13.01 -3.35
N PHE A 70 3.89 13.18 -2.20
CA PHE A 70 4.12 12.29 -1.06
C PHE A 70 2.92 11.39 -0.88
N ILE A 71 3.18 10.16 -0.46
CA ILE A 71 2.12 9.24 -0.06
C ILE A 71 1.93 9.38 1.43
N ARG A 72 0.71 9.45 1.87
CA ARG A 72 0.44 9.55 3.30
C ARG A 72 -0.88 8.87 3.64
N ARG A 73 -1.07 8.57 4.92
CA ARG A 73 -2.34 8.02 5.36
C ARG A 73 -3.39 9.11 5.33
N VAL A 74 -4.60 8.72 4.99
CA VAL A 74 -5.71 9.64 5.04
C VAL A 74 -6.18 9.76 6.48
N GLU A 75 -6.42 10.98 6.90
CA GLU A 75 -6.91 11.21 8.25
C GLU A 75 -8.39 10.94 8.30
N HIS A 76 -8.79 10.16 9.26
CA HIS A 76 -10.20 9.84 9.43
C HIS A 76 -10.70 10.26 10.80
N ALA A 77 -10.00 11.12 11.46
CA ALA A 77 -10.36 11.46 12.81
C ALA A 77 -11.73 12.09 12.88
N ASP A 78 -12.10 12.77 11.86
CA ASP A 78 -13.36 13.44 11.88
C ASP A 78 -14.50 12.50 11.83
N GLN A 79 -14.30 11.31 11.49
CA GLN A 79 -15.36 10.44 11.46
C GLN A 79 -15.81 10.04 12.72
N SER A 80 -15.08 10.28 13.61
CA SER A 80 -15.56 9.91 14.83
C SER A 80 -16.66 10.77 15.17
N HIS A 81 -16.94 11.06 14.91
CA HIS A 81 -17.90 11.65 15.24
C HIS A 81 -18.71 11.31 15.15
#